data_60b19c46464047ea9e278523abd2e9b2
#
_entry.id   60b19c46464047ea9e278523abd2e9b2
#
_cell.length_a   1.000
_cell.length_b   1.000
_cell.length_c   1.000
_cell.angle_alpha   90.00
_cell.angle_beta   90.00
_cell.angle_gamma   90.00
#
_symmetry.space_group_name_H-M   'P 1'
#
loop_
_entity.id
_entity.type
_entity.pdbx_description
1 polymer ?
#
loop_
_entity_poly.entity_id
_entity_poly.type
_entity_poly.pdbx_seq_one_letter_code
_entity_poly.pdbx_strand_id
1 'polypeptide(L)'
;MNRKSFIQGTVLALGASLAVAATAQTASTAKSKVVLQVSDADPGKWALALNNAKNVQQELGAGKVDIEIVAYGPGIGMLKAEAPTANRITEATQAGIKVVACENTMTVQKLTKADMHAAIGYAPSGVVEIMKRQGEGWAYVRP
;
A
#
# COMPACT_ATOMS: atom_id res chain seq x y z
N MET A 1 7.93 32.96 -85.87
CA MET A 1 9.08 32.30 -85.19
C MET A 1 9.00 32.68 -83.70
N ASN A 2 8.32 31.90 -82.91
CA ASN A 2 8.23 32.19 -81.49
C ASN A 2 8.43 30.88 -80.69
N ARG A 3 9.58 30.80 -80.10
CA ARG A 3 9.92 29.75 -79.14
C ARG A 3 9.36 30.09 -77.78
N LYS A 4 8.35 29.38 -77.34
CA LYS A 4 7.89 29.43 -75.94
C LYS A 4 8.60 28.37 -75.14
N SER A 5 9.46 28.81 -74.25
CA SER A 5 10.07 27.96 -73.22
C SER A 5 9.05 27.66 -72.14
N PHE A 6 8.76 26.38 -71.90
CA PHE A 6 8.00 25.87 -70.76
C PHE A 6 8.98 25.66 -69.63
N ILE A 7 8.81 26.38 -68.53
CA ILE A 7 9.49 26.16 -67.27
C ILE A 7 8.62 25.18 -66.45
N GLN A 8 9.08 24.00 -66.29
CA GLN A 8 8.49 23.01 -65.38
C GLN A 8 8.98 23.31 -63.95
N GLY A 9 8.06 23.82 -63.12
CA GLY A 9 8.29 23.96 -61.69
C GLY A 9 8.15 22.63 -60.98
N THR A 10 9.23 22.11 -60.42
CA THR A 10 9.20 20.92 -59.61
C THR A 10 8.80 21.34 -58.19
N VAL A 11 7.61 20.90 -57.73
CA VAL A 11 7.16 21.10 -56.38
C VAL A 11 7.74 19.95 -55.54
N LEU A 12 8.72 20.24 -54.71
CA LEU A 12 9.17 19.30 -53.65
C LEU A 12 8.16 19.36 -52.50
N ALA A 13 7.37 18.29 -52.34
CA ALA A 13 6.59 18.08 -51.14
C ALA A 13 7.49 17.51 -50.05
N LEU A 14 7.84 18.34 -49.04
CA LEU A 14 8.44 17.86 -47.79
C LEU A 14 7.36 17.16 -46.95
N GLY A 15 7.34 15.85 -46.99
CA GLY A 15 6.57 15.05 -46.07
C GLY A 15 7.23 15.05 -44.67
N ALA A 16 6.67 15.80 -43.73
CA ALA A 16 7.04 15.73 -42.33
C ALA A 16 6.45 14.45 -41.71
N SER A 17 7.27 13.43 -41.56
CA SER A 17 6.90 12.24 -40.81
C SER A 17 6.94 12.55 -39.33
N LEU A 18 5.77 12.72 -38.70
CA LEU A 18 5.62 12.77 -37.26
C LEU A 18 5.87 11.36 -36.70
N ALA A 19 7.06 11.12 -36.20
CA ALA A 19 7.36 9.92 -35.41
C ALA A 19 6.66 10.08 -34.05
N VAL A 20 5.54 9.40 -33.87
CA VAL A 20 4.91 9.24 -32.56
C VAL A 20 5.83 8.31 -31.74
N ALA A 21 6.62 8.89 -30.86
CA ALA A 21 7.37 8.13 -29.88
C ALA A 21 6.38 7.47 -28.90
N ALA A 22 6.09 6.20 -29.13
CA ALA A 22 5.39 5.39 -28.13
C ALA A 22 6.30 5.27 -26.92
N THR A 23 6.04 6.08 -25.86
CA THR A 23 6.66 5.89 -24.57
C THR A 23 6.17 4.56 -24.02
N ALA A 24 6.97 3.51 -24.14
CA ALA A 24 6.74 2.26 -23.46
C ALA A 24 6.79 2.56 -21.96
N GLN A 25 5.61 2.52 -21.32
CA GLN A 25 5.47 2.62 -19.89
C GLN A 25 6.11 1.35 -19.30
N THR A 26 7.35 1.47 -18.83
CA THR A 26 8.00 0.38 -18.11
C THR A 26 7.16 0.11 -16.86
N ALA A 27 6.50 -1.05 -16.82
CA ALA A 27 5.80 -1.51 -15.63
C ALA A 27 6.81 -1.48 -14.47
N SER A 28 6.52 -0.63 -13.45
CA SER A 28 7.36 -0.52 -12.28
C SER A 28 7.48 -1.89 -11.62
N THR A 29 8.68 -2.43 -11.53
CA THR A 29 9.00 -3.66 -10.78
C THR A 29 9.00 -3.43 -9.27
N ALA A 30 8.74 -2.19 -8.83
CA ALA A 30 8.66 -1.83 -7.43
C ALA A 30 7.44 -2.49 -6.77
N LYS A 31 7.64 -3.07 -5.58
CA LYS A 31 6.56 -3.62 -4.77
C LYS A 31 5.51 -2.56 -4.46
N SER A 32 4.25 -2.94 -4.57
CA SER A 32 3.14 -2.16 -3.99
C SER A 32 3.27 -2.14 -2.47
N LYS A 33 2.79 -1.07 -1.84
CA LYS A 33 2.89 -0.90 -0.39
C LYS A 33 1.58 -0.34 0.15
N VAL A 34 1.05 -0.94 1.20
CA VAL A 34 -0.18 -0.46 1.85
C VAL A 34 -0.08 -0.51 3.36
N VAL A 35 -0.50 0.57 4.01
CA VAL A 35 -0.69 0.64 5.46
C VAL A 35 -2.18 0.74 5.78
N LEU A 36 -2.66 -0.16 6.62
CA LEU A 36 -4.05 -0.18 7.09
C LEU A 36 -4.11 0.33 8.52
N GLN A 37 -5.02 1.28 8.76
CA GLN A 37 -5.28 1.81 10.09
C GLN A 37 -6.40 1.04 10.77
N VAL A 38 -6.20 0.67 12.05
CA VAL A 38 -7.25 0.13 12.91
C VAL A 38 -7.31 0.96 14.20
N SER A 39 -8.36 1.76 14.35
CA SER A 39 -8.55 2.63 15.52
C SER A 39 -9.89 2.45 16.25
N ASP A 40 -10.74 1.58 15.75
CA ASP A 40 -12.07 1.32 16.33
C ASP A 40 -12.06 0.05 17.20
N ALA A 41 -12.89 0.04 18.26
CA ALA A 41 -13.09 -1.13 19.14
C ALA A 41 -14.11 -2.12 18.57
N ASP A 42 -14.30 -2.14 17.25
CA ASP A 42 -15.31 -2.95 16.58
C ASP A 42 -14.68 -4.22 15.99
N PRO A 43 -15.04 -5.43 16.48
CA PRO A 43 -14.56 -6.69 15.94
C PRO A 43 -14.87 -6.90 14.45
N GLY A 44 -15.96 -6.32 13.95
CA GLY A 44 -16.29 -6.35 12.53
C GLY A 44 -15.27 -5.59 11.69
N LYS A 45 -14.81 -4.43 12.16
CA LYS A 45 -13.75 -3.65 11.52
C LYS A 45 -12.39 -4.34 11.62
N TRP A 46 -12.11 -5.02 12.71
CA TRP A 46 -10.89 -5.83 12.84
C TRP A 46 -10.86 -6.96 11.81
N ALA A 47 -11.99 -7.66 11.68
CA ALA A 47 -12.13 -8.69 10.66
C ALA A 47 -12.01 -8.13 9.25
N LEU A 48 -12.59 -6.96 8.99
CA LEU A 48 -12.50 -6.28 7.69
C LEU A 48 -11.05 -5.89 7.34
N ALA A 49 -10.31 -5.34 8.30
CA ALA A 49 -8.89 -5.00 8.09
C ALA A 49 -8.06 -6.22 7.70
N LEU A 50 -8.24 -7.34 8.40
CA LEU A 50 -7.56 -8.60 8.08
C LEU A 50 -7.98 -9.18 6.72
N ASN A 51 -9.28 -9.07 6.37
CA ASN A 51 -9.77 -9.47 5.06
C ASN A 51 -9.16 -8.60 3.95
N ASN A 52 -9.10 -7.29 4.15
CA ASN A 52 -8.51 -6.37 3.18
C ASN A 52 -7.03 -6.68 2.95
N ALA A 53 -6.27 -6.89 4.02
CA ALA A 53 -4.86 -7.27 3.92
C ALA A 53 -4.67 -8.58 3.13
N LYS A 54 -5.48 -9.60 3.44
CA LYS A 54 -5.46 -10.89 2.73
C LYS A 54 -5.83 -10.74 1.26
N ASN A 55 -6.88 -9.97 0.95
CA ASN A 55 -7.33 -9.75 -0.43
C ASN A 55 -6.24 -9.03 -1.25
N VAL A 56 -5.64 -7.98 -0.71
CA VAL A 56 -4.53 -7.29 -1.38
C VAL A 56 -3.39 -8.24 -1.68
N GLN A 57 -3.03 -9.10 -0.73
CA GLN A 57 -1.96 -10.08 -0.92
C GLN A 57 -2.30 -11.14 -1.95
N GLN A 58 -3.56 -11.60 -1.99
CA GLN A 58 -4.03 -12.58 -2.96
C GLN A 58 -4.07 -12.01 -4.38
N GLU A 59 -4.56 -10.78 -4.56
CA GLU A 59 -4.67 -10.14 -5.87
C GLU A 59 -3.31 -9.73 -6.45
N LEU A 60 -2.42 -9.19 -5.64
CA LEU A 60 -1.12 -8.69 -6.10
C LEU A 60 -0.01 -9.73 -6.04
N GLY A 61 -0.16 -10.74 -5.19
CA GLY A 61 0.88 -11.74 -4.88
C GLY A 61 1.72 -11.34 -3.66
N ALA A 62 1.96 -12.30 -2.76
CA ALA A 62 2.67 -12.08 -1.50
C ALA A 62 4.08 -11.48 -1.68
N GLY A 63 4.79 -11.84 -2.75
CA GLY A 63 6.11 -11.29 -3.07
C GLY A 63 6.10 -9.90 -3.71
N LYS A 64 4.92 -9.38 -4.09
CA LYS A 64 4.76 -8.13 -4.85
C LYS A 64 4.14 -6.99 -4.06
N VAL A 65 3.77 -7.22 -2.81
CA VAL A 65 3.18 -6.21 -1.94
C VAL A 65 3.74 -6.29 -0.52
N ASP A 66 4.04 -5.15 0.07
CA ASP A 66 4.33 -5.00 1.48
C ASP A 66 3.07 -4.46 2.17
N ILE A 67 2.62 -5.12 3.23
CA ILE A 67 1.40 -4.79 3.96
C ILE A 67 1.74 -4.57 5.44
N GLU A 68 1.26 -3.47 5.99
CA GLU A 68 1.36 -3.18 7.42
C GLU A 68 -0.01 -2.80 7.97
N ILE A 69 -0.38 -3.42 9.09
CA ILE A 69 -1.58 -3.06 9.86
C ILE A 69 -1.09 -2.34 11.12
N VAL A 70 -1.57 -1.13 11.36
CA VAL A 70 -1.23 -0.34 12.54
C VAL A 70 -2.48 -0.14 13.39
N ALA A 71 -2.48 -0.68 14.61
CA ALA A 71 -3.57 -0.55 15.56
C ALA A 71 -3.20 0.40 16.71
N TYR A 72 -4.07 1.35 17.00
CA TYR A 72 -3.93 2.32 18.08
C TYR A 72 -5.29 2.72 18.66
N GLY A 73 -5.28 3.46 19.76
CA GLY A 73 -6.52 3.83 20.44
C GLY A 73 -7.36 2.58 20.76
N PRO A 74 -8.70 2.68 20.63
CA PRO A 74 -9.59 1.54 20.89
C PRO A 74 -9.29 0.31 20.00
N GLY A 75 -8.71 0.51 18.82
CA GLY A 75 -8.36 -0.56 17.89
C GLY A 75 -7.28 -1.50 18.39
N ILE A 76 -6.51 -1.10 19.40
CA ILE A 76 -5.43 -1.94 19.96
C ILE A 76 -5.97 -3.26 20.56
N GLY A 77 -7.25 -3.28 20.90
CA GLY A 77 -7.93 -4.50 21.37
C GLY A 77 -7.82 -5.68 20.38
N MET A 78 -7.72 -5.38 19.10
CA MET A 78 -7.49 -6.37 18.05
C MET A 78 -6.21 -7.21 18.27
N LEU A 79 -5.21 -6.62 18.93
CA LEU A 79 -3.87 -7.18 19.05
C LEU A 79 -3.58 -7.82 20.42
N LYS A 80 -4.57 -7.88 21.31
CA LYS A 80 -4.40 -8.58 22.58
C LYS A 80 -4.25 -10.08 22.37
N ALA A 81 -3.49 -10.75 23.23
CA ALA A 81 -3.27 -12.20 23.18
C ALA A 81 -4.59 -13.00 23.19
N GLU A 82 -5.57 -12.53 23.98
CA GLU A 82 -6.89 -13.15 24.16
C GLU A 82 -7.96 -12.59 23.18
N ALA A 83 -7.56 -11.79 22.18
CA ALA A 83 -8.52 -11.23 21.23
C ALA A 83 -9.14 -12.32 20.33
N PRO A 84 -10.40 -12.17 19.90
CA PRO A 84 -11.03 -13.12 18.97
C PRO A 84 -10.30 -13.18 17.61
N THR A 85 -9.45 -12.20 17.32
CA THR A 85 -8.61 -12.11 16.12
C THR A 85 -7.26 -12.83 16.25
N ALA A 86 -6.89 -13.34 17.42
CA ALA A 86 -5.55 -13.86 17.69
C ALA A 86 -5.05 -14.89 16.65
N ASN A 87 -5.86 -15.88 16.30
CA ASN A 87 -5.48 -16.87 15.29
C ASN A 87 -5.26 -16.23 13.92
N ARG A 88 -6.09 -15.27 13.55
CA ARG A 88 -5.97 -14.54 12.28
C ARG A 88 -4.75 -13.62 12.23
N ILE A 89 -4.34 -13.05 13.38
CA ILE A 89 -3.08 -12.31 13.50
C ILE A 89 -1.89 -13.26 13.27
N THR A 90 -1.94 -14.46 13.84
CA THR A 90 -0.92 -15.50 13.59
C THR A 90 -0.82 -15.82 12.09
N GLU A 91 -1.94 -16.09 11.44
CA GLU A 91 -1.97 -16.36 10.00
C GLU A 91 -1.41 -15.20 9.17
N ALA A 92 -1.84 -13.97 9.48
CA ALA A 92 -1.39 -12.77 8.78
C ALA A 92 0.13 -12.56 8.91
N THR A 93 0.67 -12.71 10.13
CA THR A 93 2.11 -12.55 10.37
C THR A 93 2.94 -13.66 9.72
N GLN A 94 2.45 -14.89 9.72
CA GLN A 94 3.06 -16.02 9.01
C GLN A 94 3.06 -15.81 7.49
N ALA A 95 2.04 -15.12 6.97
CA ALA A 95 1.96 -14.74 5.55
C ALA A 95 2.82 -13.51 5.20
N GLY A 96 3.58 -12.96 6.15
CA GLY A 96 4.47 -11.82 5.94
C GLY A 96 3.81 -10.45 6.07
N ILE A 97 2.57 -10.38 6.55
CA ILE A 97 1.90 -9.11 6.86
C ILE A 97 2.44 -8.59 8.19
N LYS A 98 2.94 -7.36 8.18
CA LYS A 98 3.41 -6.71 9.39
C LYS A 98 2.23 -6.18 10.19
N VAL A 99 2.20 -6.46 11.48
CA VAL A 99 1.16 -5.99 12.40
C VAL A 99 1.83 -5.26 13.56
N VAL A 100 1.39 -4.02 13.82
CA VAL A 100 2.07 -3.10 14.73
C VAL A 100 1.10 -2.51 15.74
N ALA A 101 1.47 -2.57 17.02
CA ALA A 101 0.77 -1.92 18.12
C ALA A 101 1.41 -0.56 18.48
N CYS A 102 0.57 0.42 18.80
CA CYS A 102 0.99 1.73 19.28
C CYS A 102 1.38 1.66 20.78
N GLU A 103 2.65 1.91 21.12
CA GLU A 103 3.12 1.88 22.51
C GLU A 103 2.51 3.01 23.36
N ASN A 104 2.24 4.20 22.79
CA ASN A 104 1.52 5.27 23.50
C ASN A 104 0.13 4.81 23.94
N THR A 105 -0.60 4.10 23.07
CA THR A 105 -1.91 3.53 23.44
C THR A 105 -1.76 2.47 24.53
N MET A 106 -0.76 1.61 24.43
CA MET A 106 -0.49 0.60 25.47
C MET A 106 -0.26 1.26 26.82
N THR A 107 0.53 2.32 26.88
CA THR A 107 0.80 3.08 28.11
C THR A 107 -0.49 3.63 28.71
N VAL A 108 -1.32 4.29 27.88
CA VAL A 108 -2.61 4.87 28.35
C VAL A 108 -3.55 3.79 28.84
N GLN A 109 -3.61 2.65 28.19
CA GLN A 109 -4.47 1.51 28.58
C GLN A 109 -3.80 0.56 29.60
N LYS A 110 -2.61 0.90 30.08
CA LYS A 110 -1.85 0.09 31.05
C LYS A 110 -1.61 -1.35 30.56
N LEU A 111 -1.36 -1.51 29.26
CA LEU A 111 -1.03 -2.78 28.65
C LEU A 111 0.49 -2.96 28.60
N THR A 112 0.93 -4.20 28.83
CA THR A 112 2.31 -4.62 28.67
C THR A 112 2.44 -5.51 27.44
N LYS A 113 3.67 -5.80 27.01
CA LYS A 113 3.89 -6.74 25.89
C LYS A 113 3.40 -8.15 26.18
N ALA A 114 3.31 -8.54 27.46
CA ALA A 114 2.74 -9.82 27.87
C ALA A 114 1.22 -9.93 27.61
N ASP A 115 0.52 -8.79 27.56
CA ASP A 115 -0.91 -8.74 27.26
C ASP A 115 -1.20 -8.80 25.75
N MET A 116 -0.15 -8.68 24.93
CA MET A 116 -0.27 -8.56 23.49
C MET A 116 0.08 -9.87 22.79
N HIS A 117 -0.41 -10.01 21.55
CA HIS A 117 -0.08 -11.14 20.69
C HIS A 117 1.44 -11.22 20.45
N ALA A 118 2.02 -12.41 20.57
CA ALA A 118 3.47 -12.60 20.56
C ALA A 118 4.15 -12.30 19.21
N ALA A 119 3.40 -12.38 18.10
CA ALA A 119 3.95 -12.22 16.74
C ALA A 119 3.91 -10.79 16.19
N ILE A 120 3.45 -9.80 16.96
CA ILE A 120 3.31 -8.43 16.51
C ILE A 120 4.57 -7.60 16.77
N GLY A 121 4.70 -6.50 16.00
CA GLY A 121 5.68 -5.44 16.25
C GLY A 121 5.08 -4.27 17.01
N TYR A 122 5.91 -3.28 17.29
CA TYR A 122 5.56 -2.10 18.08
C TYR A 122 6.11 -0.85 17.43
N ALA A 123 5.36 0.24 17.55
CA ALA A 123 5.81 1.58 17.20
C ALA A 123 5.51 2.54 18.35
N PRO A 124 6.36 3.52 18.66
CA PRO A 124 6.11 4.49 19.73
C PRO A 124 4.78 5.21 19.59
N SER A 125 4.43 5.60 18.36
CA SER A 125 3.14 6.21 18.02
C SER A 125 2.59 5.62 16.74
N GLY A 126 1.39 5.05 16.80
CA GLY A 126 0.72 4.47 15.62
C GLY A 126 0.44 5.49 14.53
N VAL A 127 0.01 6.70 14.90
CA VAL A 127 -0.23 7.78 13.93
C VAL A 127 1.06 8.21 13.23
N VAL A 128 2.15 8.35 13.97
CA VAL A 128 3.46 8.72 13.39
C VAL A 128 3.98 7.61 12.49
N GLU A 129 3.77 6.34 12.85
CA GLU A 129 4.12 5.20 11.97
C GLU A 129 3.36 5.28 10.64
N ILE A 130 2.05 5.56 10.66
CA ILE A 130 1.26 5.76 9.45
C ILE A 130 1.78 6.93 8.62
N MET A 131 2.08 8.08 9.25
CA MET A 131 2.65 9.25 8.56
C MET A 131 3.99 8.91 7.90
N LYS A 132 4.84 8.17 8.59
CA LYS A 132 6.12 7.69 8.05
C LYS A 132 5.92 6.82 6.82
N ARG A 133 5.02 5.84 6.90
CA ARG A 133 4.69 4.98 5.76
C ARG A 133 4.17 5.77 4.57
N GLN A 134 3.28 6.73 4.80
CA GLN A 134 2.79 7.61 3.73
C GLN A 134 3.94 8.45 3.12
N GLY A 135 4.86 8.95 3.92
CA GLY A 135 6.07 9.63 3.44
C GLY A 135 6.99 8.74 2.60
N GLU A 136 6.96 7.44 2.82
CA GLU A 136 7.69 6.42 2.06
C GLU A 136 6.91 5.91 0.81
N GLY A 137 5.78 6.54 0.48
CA GLY A 137 4.96 6.22 -0.69
C GLY A 137 3.98 5.05 -0.50
N TRP A 138 3.65 4.69 0.74
CA TRP A 138 2.64 3.67 1.01
C TRP A 138 1.23 4.22 0.78
N ALA A 139 0.37 3.42 0.14
CA ALA A 139 -1.05 3.70 0.10
C ALA A 139 -1.63 3.58 1.51
N TYR A 140 -2.55 4.49 1.87
CA TYR A 140 -3.23 4.47 3.16
C TYR A 140 -4.66 3.97 2.99
N VAL A 141 -5.06 3.01 3.82
CA VAL A 141 -6.42 2.46 3.84
C VAL A 141 -6.94 2.43 5.28
N ARG A 142 -8.14 2.95 5.46
CA ARG A 142 -8.90 2.80 6.70
C ARG A 142 -10.14 1.96 6.42
N PRO A 143 -10.19 0.72 6.94
CA PRO A 143 -11.36 -0.16 6.83
C PRO A 143 -12.59 0.32 7.56
#